data_bd23caa0f542234e987b26ea0f1d0788
#
_entry.id   bd23caa0f542234e987b26ea0f1d0788
#
_cell.length_a   1.000
_cell.length_b   1.000
_cell.length_c   1.000
_cell.angle_alpha   90.00
_cell.angle_beta   90.00
_cell.angle_gamma   90.00
#
_symmetry.space_group_name_H-M   'P 1'
#
loop_
_entity.id
_entity.type
_entity.pdbx_description
1 polymer ?
#
loop_
_entity_poly.entity_id
_entity_poly.type
_entity_poly.pdbx_seq_one_letter_code
_entity_poly.pdbx_strand_id
1 'polypeptide(L)'
;MEKLLLVIKQVIEPFTKDILITTHYLMVLVVVIRKLRHRGKKRHTKDYVENRGKISISHTIQERPKDANNRTRIGDWEDDTVAGKTGKSCLVTLTDRYYRFLKIQKVAVKKSKLVIEAMVKMLEPLTKHTVTSDRGKEFTYHQKLCDQLKIEVYFPDPHAPWQRGTNENTNGLLREHFPKESDVTLVNDQIIQLWKNKLNNS
;
A
#
# COMPACT_ATOMS: atom_id res chain seq x y z
N MET A 1 -13.75 5.41 -20.78
CA MET A 1 -13.07 4.81 -21.95
C MET A 1 -13.58 5.40 -23.25
N GLU A 2 -14.90 5.47 -23.45
CA GLU A 2 -15.50 6.04 -24.68
C GLU A 2 -15.11 7.49 -24.97
N LYS A 3 -15.12 8.39 -23.97
CA LYS A 3 -14.69 9.78 -24.16
C LYS A 3 -13.23 9.94 -24.59
N LEU A 4 -12.34 9.07 -24.09
CA LEU A 4 -10.93 9.06 -24.49
C LEU A 4 -10.76 8.52 -25.91
N LEU A 5 -11.53 7.50 -26.28
CA LEU A 5 -11.59 6.98 -27.64
C LEU A 5 -12.12 8.04 -28.64
N LEU A 6 -13.12 8.84 -28.21
CA LEU A 6 -13.68 9.92 -29.04
C LEU A 6 -12.66 11.03 -29.30
N VAL A 7 -11.92 11.43 -28.25
CA VAL A 7 -10.84 12.44 -28.39
C VAL A 7 -9.70 11.91 -29.26
N ILE A 8 -9.33 10.65 -29.11
CA ILE A 8 -8.30 10.01 -29.95
C ILE A 8 -8.76 9.94 -31.41
N LYS A 9 -10.02 9.56 -31.69
CA LYS A 9 -10.58 9.60 -33.03
C LYS A 9 -10.56 11.01 -33.62
N GLN A 10 -11.05 12.01 -32.90
CA GLN A 10 -11.11 13.40 -33.40
C GLN A 10 -9.73 14.02 -33.66
N VAL A 11 -8.69 13.63 -32.89
CA VAL A 11 -7.33 14.19 -33.02
C VAL A 11 -6.47 13.41 -34.02
N ILE A 12 -6.69 12.11 -34.19
CA ILE A 12 -5.82 11.22 -34.95
C ILE A 12 -6.40 10.88 -36.35
N GLU A 13 -7.72 10.76 -36.52
CA GLU A 13 -8.34 10.46 -37.81
C GLU A 13 -7.96 11.43 -38.96
N PRO A 14 -7.73 12.73 -38.75
CA PRO A 14 -7.29 13.62 -39.82
C PRO A 14 -5.87 13.32 -40.31
N PHE A 15 -5.06 12.60 -39.53
CA PHE A 15 -3.63 12.37 -39.80
C PHE A 15 -3.29 10.95 -40.23
N THR A 16 -4.23 10.00 -40.19
CA THR A 16 -3.92 8.58 -40.45
C THR A 16 -4.88 7.98 -41.49
N LYS A 17 -4.44 7.94 -42.75
CA LYS A 17 -5.11 7.17 -43.81
C LYS A 17 -4.73 5.67 -43.82
N ASP A 18 -3.80 5.24 -42.92
CA ASP A 18 -3.30 3.87 -42.91
C ASP A 18 -3.75 3.09 -41.67
N ILE A 19 -4.50 2.01 -41.88
CA ILE A 19 -5.00 1.07 -40.86
C ILE A 19 -3.86 0.50 -39.99
N LEU A 20 -2.68 0.27 -40.57
CA LEU A 20 -1.50 -0.25 -39.88
C LEU A 20 -0.97 0.71 -38.82
N ILE A 21 -0.96 2.02 -39.09
CA ILE A 21 -0.51 3.06 -38.16
C ILE A 21 -1.48 3.15 -36.98
N THR A 22 -2.80 3.10 -37.25
CA THR A 22 -3.85 3.15 -36.23
C THR A 22 -3.75 1.94 -35.27
N THR A 23 -3.48 0.76 -35.79
CA THR A 23 -3.31 -0.48 -35.00
C THR A 23 -2.07 -0.39 -34.11
N HIS A 24 -0.97 0.15 -34.64
CA HIS A 24 0.26 0.36 -33.88
C HIS A 24 0.07 1.35 -32.73
N TYR A 25 -0.60 2.50 -32.98
CA TYR A 25 -0.92 3.48 -31.95
C TYR A 25 -1.85 2.92 -30.87
N LEU A 26 -2.84 2.11 -31.25
CA LEU A 26 -3.73 1.44 -30.28
C LEU A 26 -2.97 0.45 -29.42
N MET A 27 -2.03 -0.32 -29.99
CA MET A 27 -1.17 -1.21 -29.22
C MET A 27 -0.26 -0.46 -28.26
N VAL A 28 0.38 0.61 -28.70
CA VAL A 28 1.20 1.47 -27.83
C VAL A 28 0.36 2.07 -26.71
N LEU A 29 -0.84 2.57 -27.01
CA LEU A 29 -1.76 3.12 -26.01
C LEU A 29 -2.18 2.07 -24.97
N VAL A 30 -2.49 0.85 -25.39
CA VAL A 30 -2.82 -0.27 -24.49
C VAL A 30 -1.63 -0.61 -23.59
N VAL A 31 -0.41 -0.62 -24.12
CA VAL A 31 0.81 -0.86 -23.33
C VAL A 31 1.05 0.27 -22.32
N VAL A 32 0.86 1.52 -22.72
CA VAL A 32 0.98 2.69 -21.83
C VAL A 32 -0.07 2.64 -20.74
N ILE A 33 -1.34 2.38 -21.06
CA ILE A 33 -2.42 2.26 -20.08
C ILE A 33 -2.16 1.11 -19.09
N ARG A 34 -1.59 -0.01 -19.56
CA ARG A 34 -1.20 -1.13 -18.68
C ARG A 34 -0.08 -0.77 -17.71
N LYS A 35 0.80 0.16 -18.10
CA LYS A 35 1.89 0.67 -17.24
C LYS A 35 1.43 1.77 -16.27
N LEU A 36 0.27 2.38 -16.47
CA LEU A 36 -0.26 3.37 -15.55
C LEU A 36 -0.58 2.72 -14.19
N ARG A 37 -0.22 3.42 -13.11
CA ARG A 37 -0.37 2.96 -11.73
C ARG A 37 -1.78 2.48 -11.39
N HIS A 38 -2.81 3.12 -11.91
CA HIS A 38 -4.21 2.81 -11.62
C HIS A 38 -4.89 1.89 -12.65
N ARG A 39 -4.27 1.61 -13.80
CA ARG A 39 -4.76 0.69 -14.84
C ARG A 39 -6.26 0.82 -15.15
N GLY A 40 -6.82 2.04 -15.08
CA GLY A 40 -8.25 2.29 -15.33
C GLY A 40 -9.22 1.71 -14.30
N LYS A 41 -8.78 1.36 -13.08
CA LYS A 41 -9.65 0.84 -12.02
C LYS A 41 -10.74 1.85 -11.68
N LYS A 42 -12.01 1.39 -11.73
CA LYS A 42 -13.14 2.18 -11.25
C LYS A 42 -13.07 2.35 -9.73
N ARG A 43 -13.36 3.55 -9.22
CA ARG A 43 -13.58 3.76 -7.78
C ARG A 43 -14.87 3.05 -7.37
N HIS A 44 -14.87 2.46 -6.19
CA HIS A 44 -16.12 1.93 -5.60
C HIS A 44 -17.12 3.07 -5.40
N THR A 45 -18.40 2.80 -5.64
CA THR A 45 -19.50 3.76 -5.41
C THR A 45 -19.72 3.97 -3.91
N LYS A 46 -20.41 5.05 -3.53
CA LYS A 46 -20.75 5.37 -2.12
C LYS A 46 -21.52 4.25 -1.40
N ASP A 47 -22.21 3.41 -2.14
CA ASP A 47 -23.08 2.33 -1.62
C ASP A 47 -22.35 0.98 -1.46
N TYR A 48 -21.01 0.96 -1.60
CA TYR A 48 -20.25 -0.26 -1.38
C TYR A 48 -20.24 -0.64 0.09
N VAL A 49 -21.00 -1.70 0.43
CA VAL A 49 -21.00 -2.29 1.78
C VAL A 49 -19.79 -3.20 1.92
N GLU A 50 -18.91 -2.89 2.84
CA GLU A 50 -17.76 -3.73 3.14
C GLU A 50 -18.18 -4.97 3.96
N ASN A 51 -18.16 -6.15 3.34
CA ASN A 51 -18.47 -7.43 3.97
C ASN A 51 -17.28 -8.07 4.72
N ARG A 52 -16.13 -7.36 4.83
CA ARG A 52 -15.00 -7.84 5.60
C ARG A 52 -15.32 -7.77 7.09
N GLY A 53 -15.04 -8.87 7.82
CA GLY A 53 -15.30 -8.93 9.26
C GLY A 53 -14.63 -7.75 10.00
N LYS A 54 -15.39 -7.14 10.88
CA LYS A 54 -14.93 -6.00 11.68
C LYS A 54 -13.87 -6.48 12.68
N ILE A 55 -12.75 -5.76 12.77
CA ILE A 55 -11.79 -5.90 13.87
C ILE A 55 -12.26 -5.01 15.02
N SER A 56 -11.91 -5.40 16.25
CA SER A 56 -12.04 -4.49 17.40
C SER A 56 -11.07 -3.33 17.22
N ILE A 57 -11.56 -2.11 17.27
CA ILE A 57 -10.78 -0.88 17.11
C ILE A 57 -10.50 -0.33 18.50
N SER A 58 -9.22 -0.09 18.82
CA SER A 58 -8.83 0.55 20.09
C SER A 58 -9.04 2.05 20.04
N HIS A 59 -8.49 2.72 19.04
CA HIS A 59 -8.56 4.16 18.86
C HIS A 59 -8.89 4.52 17.41
N THR A 60 -9.68 5.57 17.26
CA THR A 60 -10.00 6.14 15.95
C THR A 60 -8.90 7.12 15.48
N ILE A 61 -8.83 7.39 14.19
CA ILE A 61 -7.87 8.33 13.64
C ILE A 61 -8.01 9.74 14.20
N GLN A 62 -9.22 10.12 14.65
CA GLN A 62 -9.52 11.43 15.24
C GLN A 62 -8.83 11.63 16.59
N GLU A 63 -8.59 10.55 17.34
CA GLU A 63 -7.93 10.56 18.65
C GLU A 63 -6.40 10.64 18.52
N ARG A 64 -5.87 10.45 17.29
CA ARG A 64 -4.43 10.46 17.03
C ARG A 64 -3.80 11.81 17.37
N PRO A 65 -2.62 11.83 18.05
CA PRO A 65 -1.93 13.05 18.43
C PRO A 65 -1.70 14.00 17.27
N LYS A 66 -1.76 15.31 17.54
CA LYS A 66 -1.55 16.36 16.53
C LYS A 66 -0.18 16.24 15.85
N ASP A 67 0.87 15.89 16.62
CA ASP A 67 2.22 15.70 16.07
C ASP A 67 2.25 14.60 14.98
N ALA A 68 1.58 13.48 15.25
CA ALA A 68 1.44 12.41 14.27
C ALA A 68 0.61 12.86 13.05
N ASN A 69 -0.45 13.67 13.27
CA ASN A 69 -1.25 14.21 12.17
C ASN A 69 -0.44 15.17 11.29
N ASN A 70 0.27 16.10 11.92
CA ASN A 70 1.06 17.14 11.26
C ASN A 70 2.41 16.63 10.75
N ARG A 71 2.80 15.38 11.10
CA ARG A 71 4.09 14.79 10.72
C ARG A 71 5.26 15.65 11.21
N THR A 72 5.25 16.05 12.47
CA THR A 72 6.27 16.95 13.05
C THR A 72 7.35 16.22 13.83
N ARG A 73 7.20 14.91 14.07
CA ARG A 73 8.16 14.12 14.82
C ARG A 73 8.40 12.75 14.19
N ILE A 74 9.54 12.15 14.51
CA ILE A 74 9.90 10.77 14.16
C ILE A 74 9.19 9.80 15.11
N GLY A 75 8.86 8.60 14.62
CA GLY A 75 8.32 7.53 15.45
C GLY A 75 6.80 7.40 15.37
N ASP A 76 6.16 8.12 14.48
CA ASP A 76 4.76 7.92 14.13
C ASP A 76 4.70 7.10 12.83
N TRP A 77 4.32 5.83 12.94
CA TRP A 77 4.41 4.86 11.86
C TRP A 77 3.06 4.60 11.18
N GLU A 78 3.10 4.29 9.90
CA GLU A 78 2.00 3.69 9.15
C GLU A 78 2.38 2.26 8.77
N ASP A 79 1.54 1.29 9.05
CA ASP A 79 1.75 -0.10 8.65
C ASP A 79 0.88 -0.49 7.45
N ASP A 80 1.28 -1.53 6.74
CA ASP A 80 0.46 -2.21 5.75
C ASP A 80 1.04 -3.58 5.39
N THR A 81 0.33 -4.32 4.56
CA THR A 81 0.82 -5.57 4.00
C THR A 81 0.79 -5.56 2.47
N VAL A 82 1.93 -5.83 1.87
CA VAL A 82 2.03 -6.02 0.43
C VAL A 82 1.99 -7.51 0.13
N ALA A 83 0.78 -8.03 -0.11
CA ALA A 83 0.57 -9.42 -0.45
C ALA A 83 0.74 -9.65 -1.96
N GLY A 84 1.39 -10.75 -2.31
CA GLY A 84 1.44 -11.27 -3.65
C GLY A 84 0.29 -12.26 -3.90
N LYS A 85 0.63 -13.48 -4.30
CA LYS A 85 -0.32 -14.58 -4.51
C LYS A 85 -1.01 -14.99 -3.21
N THR A 86 -2.32 -15.19 -3.27
CA THR A 86 -3.13 -15.57 -2.10
C THR A 86 -2.59 -16.84 -1.42
N GLY A 87 -2.57 -16.84 -0.09
CA GLY A 87 -2.10 -17.97 0.71
C GLY A 87 -0.58 -18.15 0.78
N LYS A 88 0.18 -17.27 0.14
CA LYS A 88 1.65 -17.25 0.11
C LYS A 88 2.21 -16.15 1.01
N SER A 89 3.53 -15.99 0.98
CA SER A 89 4.24 -14.95 1.72
C SER A 89 3.74 -13.56 1.37
N CYS A 90 3.83 -12.66 2.35
CA CYS A 90 3.61 -11.23 2.13
C CYS A 90 4.72 -10.40 2.78
N LEU A 91 4.83 -9.15 2.36
CA LEU A 91 5.71 -8.17 2.98
C LEU A 91 4.89 -7.35 3.98
N VAL A 92 5.37 -7.27 5.21
CA VAL A 92 4.88 -6.32 6.21
C VAL A 92 5.71 -5.05 6.06
N THR A 93 5.07 -3.93 5.87
CA THR A 93 5.71 -2.63 5.68
C THR A 93 5.39 -1.71 6.85
N LEU A 94 6.38 -0.94 7.28
CA LEU A 94 6.25 0.13 8.25
C LEU A 94 6.91 1.36 7.66
N THR A 95 6.18 2.46 7.54
CA THR A 95 6.68 3.72 6.99
C THR A 95 6.55 4.82 8.05
N ASP A 96 7.67 5.45 8.42
CA ASP A 96 7.66 6.62 9.27
C ASP A 96 6.98 7.80 8.57
N ARG A 97 6.10 8.49 9.28
CA ARG A 97 5.28 9.56 8.69
C ARG A 97 6.05 10.84 8.43
N TYR A 98 7.11 11.09 9.20
CA TYR A 98 7.95 12.28 9.07
C TYR A 98 8.99 12.13 7.97
N TYR A 99 9.91 11.15 8.10
CA TYR A 99 10.99 10.93 7.15
C TYR A 99 10.62 10.03 5.96
N ARG A 100 9.45 9.38 5.99
CA ARG A 100 9.06 8.36 5.02
C ARG A 100 9.99 7.14 5.01
N PHE A 101 10.77 6.97 6.07
CA PHE A 101 11.68 5.85 6.21
C PHE A 101 10.91 4.52 6.26
N LEU A 102 11.31 3.60 5.41
CA LEU A 102 10.63 2.33 5.18
C LEU A 102 11.35 1.17 5.85
N LYS A 103 10.62 0.37 6.61
CA LYS A 103 11.02 -0.97 7.05
C LYS A 103 10.17 -2.02 6.35
N ILE A 104 10.79 -3.12 5.98
CA ILE A 104 10.10 -4.25 5.32
C ILE A 104 10.57 -5.55 5.96
N GLN A 105 9.62 -6.43 6.25
CA GLN A 105 9.90 -7.81 6.64
C GLN A 105 8.98 -8.76 5.88
N LYS A 106 9.55 -9.83 5.32
CA LYS A 106 8.79 -10.92 4.72
C LYS A 106 8.25 -11.84 5.82
N VAL A 107 6.99 -12.23 5.70
CA VAL A 107 6.35 -13.25 6.53
C VAL A 107 5.81 -14.38 5.66
N ALA A 108 5.88 -15.61 6.17
CA ALA A 108 5.54 -16.81 5.41
C ALA A 108 4.09 -16.85 4.92
N VAL A 109 3.18 -16.24 5.68
CA VAL A 109 1.76 -16.15 5.31
C VAL A 109 1.13 -14.94 5.99
N LYS A 110 0.14 -14.33 5.34
CA LYS A 110 -0.63 -13.19 5.86
C LYS A 110 -1.59 -13.62 6.98
N LYS A 111 -1.02 -13.98 8.15
CA LYS A 111 -1.76 -14.29 9.39
C LYS A 111 -1.44 -13.25 10.44
N SER A 112 -2.46 -12.81 11.18
CA SER A 112 -2.35 -11.72 12.16
C SER A 112 -1.20 -11.92 13.16
N LYS A 113 -1.06 -13.12 13.71
CA LYS A 113 0.03 -13.44 14.65
C LYS A 113 1.42 -13.14 14.05
N LEU A 114 1.71 -13.62 12.85
CA LEU A 114 3.00 -13.43 12.18
C LEU A 114 3.24 -11.97 11.76
N VAL A 115 2.17 -11.27 11.35
CA VAL A 115 2.24 -9.86 10.98
C VAL A 115 2.61 -9.02 12.21
N ILE A 116 1.92 -9.22 13.33
CA ILE A 116 2.20 -8.49 14.58
C ILE A 116 3.59 -8.82 15.13
N GLU A 117 4.03 -10.08 15.10
CA GLU A 117 5.39 -10.46 15.51
C GLU A 117 6.46 -9.78 14.64
N ALA A 118 6.24 -9.69 13.33
CA ALA A 118 7.13 -8.96 12.43
C ALA A 118 7.17 -7.46 12.73
N MET A 119 6.02 -6.84 13.03
CA MET A 119 5.93 -5.44 13.41
C MET A 119 6.66 -5.16 14.71
N VAL A 120 6.47 -5.98 15.74
CA VAL A 120 7.20 -5.87 17.01
C VAL A 120 8.70 -5.89 16.77
N LYS A 121 9.20 -6.92 16.07
CA LYS A 121 10.62 -7.07 15.76
C LYS A 121 11.20 -5.87 14.99
N MET A 122 10.44 -5.30 14.05
CA MET A 122 10.89 -4.14 13.27
C MET A 122 10.89 -2.85 14.08
N LEU A 123 9.91 -2.67 14.98
CA LEU A 123 9.73 -1.44 15.76
C LEU A 123 10.57 -1.42 17.04
N GLU A 124 10.86 -2.57 17.63
CA GLU A 124 11.56 -2.67 18.92
C GLU A 124 12.82 -1.79 19.00
N PRO A 125 13.74 -1.81 18.01
CA PRO A 125 14.97 -1.01 18.04
C PRO A 125 14.78 0.45 17.62
N LEU A 126 13.55 0.89 17.29
CA LEU A 126 13.29 2.20 16.68
C LEU A 126 12.57 3.14 17.65
N THR A 127 12.71 4.43 17.41
CA THR A 127 11.81 5.44 18.02
C THR A 127 10.39 5.17 17.56
N LYS A 128 9.47 5.08 18.51
CA LYS A 128 8.07 4.73 18.27
C LYS A 128 7.16 5.44 19.27
N HIS A 129 6.14 6.08 18.75
CA HIS A 129 5.10 6.76 19.54
C HIS A 129 3.72 6.22 19.18
N THR A 130 3.41 6.16 17.90
CA THR A 130 2.11 5.67 17.43
C THR A 130 2.27 4.79 16.18
N VAL A 131 1.27 3.93 15.96
CA VAL A 131 1.11 3.20 14.71
C VAL A 131 -0.28 3.48 14.14
N THR A 132 -0.38 3.71 12.85
CA THR A 132 -1.66 3.82 12.14
C THR A 132 -1.83 2.62 11.23
N SER A 133 -2.71 1.70 11.62
CA SER A 133 -2.99 0.43 10.93
C SER A 133 -4.23 0.54 10.03
N ASP A 134 -4.33 -0.33 9.02
CA ASP A 134 -5.59 -0.46 8.32
C ASP A 134 -6.59 -1.35 9.11
N ARG A 135 -7.83 -1.44 8.59
CA ARG A 135 -8.88 -2.28 9.19
C ARG A 135 -8.81 -3.74 8.70
N GLY A 136 -7.66 -4.18 8.23
CA GLY A 136 -7.45 -5.54 7.75
C GLY A 136 -7.44 -6.56 8.89
N LYS A 137 -7.94 -7.78 8.62
CA LYS A 137 -7.95 -8.89 9.59
C LYS A 137 -6.55 -9.27 10.10
N GLU A 138 -5.51 -8.94 9.37
CA GLU A 138 -4.11 -9.13 9.74
C GLU A 138 -3.68 -8.29 10.94
N PHE A 139 -4.43 -7.25 11.29
CA PHE A 139 -4.16 -6.38 12.45
C PHE A 139 -5.07 -6.68 13.64
N THR A 140 -5.81 -7.79 13.63
CA THR A 140 -6.73 -8.18 14.73
C THR A 140 -6.01 -8.26 16.09
N TYR A 141 -4.75 -8.68 16.12
CA TYR A 141 -3.97 -8.79 17.36
C TYR A 141 -3.14 -7.53 17.67
N HIS A 142 -3.55 -6.35 17.19
CA HIS A 142 -2.84 -5.08 17.44
C HIS A 142 -2.68 -4.76 18.94
N GLN A 143 -3.57 -5.25 19.81
CA GLN A 143 -3.46 -5.07 21.26
C GLN A 143 -2.12 -5.65 21.78
N LYS A 144 -1.67 -6.79 21.25
CA LYS A 144 -0.35 -7.33 21.58
C LYS A 144 0.79 -6.38 21.23
N LEU A 145 0.67 -5.65 20.12
CA LEU A 145 1.63 -4.61 19.75
C LEU A 145 1.64 -3.47 20.77
N CYS A 146 0.45 -3.00 21.20
CA CYS A 146 0.32 -1.97 22.22
C CYS A 146 0.97 -2.41 23.54
N ASP A 147 0.69 -3.64 23.98
CA ASP A 147 1.16 -4.15 25.28
C ASP A 147 2.68 -4.34 25.30
N GLN A 148 3.28 -4.85 24.22
CA GLN A 148 4.70 -5.13 24.13
C GLN A 148 5.55 -3.88 23.93
N LEU A 149 5.12 -2.95 23.08
CA LEU A 149 5.90 -1.79 22.70
C LEU A 149 5.48 -0.50 23.45
N LYS A 150 4.40 -0.57 24.25
CA LYS A 150 3.85 0.58 25.01
C LYS A 150 3.50 1.75 24.08
N ILE A 151 2.88 1.45 22.96
CA ILE A 151 2.43 2.43 21.96
C ILE A 151 0.94 2.29 21.68
N GLU A 152 0.34 3.32 21.12
CA GLU A 152 -1.05 3.31 20.72
C GLU A 152 -1.20 3.03 19.21
N VAL A 153 -2.25 2.28 18.86
CA VAL A 153 -2.60 1.95 17.48
C VAL A 153 -3.91 2.64 17.10
N TYR A 154 -3.86 3.41 16.02
CA TYR A 154 -4.97 4.18 15.48
C TYR A 154 -5.47 3.59 14.17
N PHE A 155 -6.77 3.68 13.93
CA PHE A 155 -7.41 3.15 12.74
C PHE A 155 -8.12 4.24 11.96
N PRO A 156 -7.91 4.29 10.62
CA PRO A 156 -8.59 5.26 9.75
C PRO A 156 -10.08 5.00 9.68
N ASP A 157 -10.81 6.00 9.24
CA ASP A 157 -12.23 5.85 8.95
C ASP A 157 -12.46 4.86 7.79
N PRO A 158 -13.60 4.18 7.74
CA PRO A 158 -13.96 3.38 6.59
C PRO A 158 -13.91 4.23 5.31
N HIS A 159 -13.36 3.65 4.24
CA HIS A 159 -13.28 4.30 2.92
C HIS A 159 -12.48 5.62 2.87
N ALA A 160 -11.61 5.89 3.83
CA ALA A 160 -10.78 7.08 3.91
C ALA A 160 -9.27 6.78 3.64
N PRO A 161 -8.88 6.30 2.44
CA PRO A 161 -7.49 5.93 2.13
C PRO A 161 -6.52 7.12 2.26
N TRP A 162 -6.98 8.35 2.04
CA TRP A 162 -6.17 9.57 2.17
C TRP A 162 -5.60 9.78 3.58
N GLN A 163 -6.21 9.21 4.61
CA GLN A 163 -5.72 9.27 5.99
C GLN A 163 -4.42 8.48 6.19
N ARG A 164 -4.07 7.60 5.24
CA ARG A 164 -2.85 6.78 5.19
C ARG A 164 -2.05 6.98 3.89
N GLY A 165 -1.95 8.23 3.44
CA GLY A 165 -1.34 8.57 2.17
C GLY A 165 0.15 8.21 2.06
N THR A 166 0.89 8.12 3.17
CA THR A 166 2.30 7.70 3.18
C THR A 166 2.44 6.26 2.71
N ASN A 167 1.64 5.35 3.28
CA ASN A 167 1.63 3.95 2.89
C ASN A 167 1.13 3.72 1.46
N GLU A 168 0.09 4.42 1.04
CA GLU A 168 -0.43 4.27 -0.32
C GLU A 168 0.66 4.57 -1.36
N ASN A 169 1.44 5.63 -1.14
CA ASN A 169 2.55 5.97 -2.02
C ASN A 169 3.65 4.89 -1.99
N THR A 170 4.15 4.55 -0.80
CA THR A 170 5.22 3.57 -0.61
C THR A 170 4.84 2.20 -1.18
N ASN A 171 3.64 1.72 -0.89
CA ASN A 171 3.14 0.46 -1.41
C ASN A 171 2.95 0.49 -2.93
N GLY A 172 2.61 1.66 -3.49
CA GLY A 172 2.57 1.85 -4.94
C GLY A 172 3.94 1.60 -5.59
N LEU A 173 5.01 2.15 -5.03
CA LEU A 173 6.38 1.93 -5.50
C LEU A 173 6.82 0.47 -5.31
N LEU A 174 6.53 -0.13 -4.16
CA LEU A 174 6.81 -1.55 -3.93
C LEU A 174 6.07 -2.46 -4.93
N ARG A 175 4.86 -2.10 -5.34
CA ARG A 175 4.06 -2.87 -6.31
C ARG A 175 4.61 -2.84 -7.74
N GLU A 176 5.48 -1.93 -8.06
CA GLU A 176 6.21 -1.95 -9.34
C GLU A 176 7.18 -3.14 -9.39
N HIS A 177 7.75 -3.53 -8.24
CA HIS A 177 8.70 -4.64 -8.11
C HIS A 177 8.06 -5.95 -7.62
N PHE A 178 7.01 -5.84 -6.81
CA PHE A 178 6.26 -6.97 -6.24
C PHE A 178 4.78 -6.89 -6.66
N PRO A 179 4.43 -7.22 -7.91
CA PRO A 179 3.04 -7.20 -8.40
C PRO A 179 2.12 -8.10 -7.57
N LYS A 180 0.81 -7.83 -7.59
CA LYS A 180 -0.18 -8.58 -6.78
C LYS A 180 -0.20 -10.08 -7.03
N GLU A 181 0.12 -10.51 -8.25
CA GLU A 181 0.09 -11.92 -8.67
C GLU A 181 1.45 -12.61 -8.53
N SER A 182 2.49 -11.88 -8.12
CA SER A 182 3.82 -12.45 -7.91
C SER A 182 3.85 -13.33 -6.67
N ASP A 183 4.63 -14.41 -6.72
CA ASP A 183 4.89 -15.24 -5.53
C ASP A 183 6.08 -14.67 -4.76
N VAL A 184 5.79 -13.87 -3.74
CA VAL A 184 6.81 -13.25 -2.87
C VAL A 184 7.61 -14.30 -2.10
N THR A 185 7.13 -15.54 -1.99
CA THR A 185 7.87 -16.65 -1.35
C THR A 185 9.18 -16.92 -2.06
N LEU A 186 9.20 -16.80 -3.39
CA LEU A 186 10.36 -17.07 -4.23
C LEU A 186 11.38 -15.92 -4.24
N VAL A 187 11.02 -14.77 -3.70
CA VAL A 187 11.92 -13.61 -3.66
C VAL A 187 12.89 -13.74 -2.50
N ASN A 188 14.19 -13.64 -2.79
CA ASN A 188 15.23 -13.65 -1.76
C ASN A 188 15.10 -12.39 -0.86
N ASP A 189 15.35 -12.57 0.44
CA ASP A 189 15.32 -11.47 1.42
C ASP A 189 16.34 -10.39 1.10
N GLN A 190 17.49 -10.73 0.53
CA GLN A 190 18.48 -9.75 0.05
C GLN A 190 17.92 -8.81 -1.00
N ILE A 191 17.11 -9.31 -1.93
CA ILE A 191 16.43 -8.49 -2.95
C ILE A 191 15.44 -7.54 -2.29
N ILE A 192 14.68 -8.02 -1.30
CA ILE A 192 13.73 -7.18 -0.55
C ILE A 192 14.48 -6.06 0.18
N GLN A 193 15.61 -6.36 0.84
CA GLN A 193 16.43 -5.37 1.52
C GLN A 193 17.07 -4.38 0.55
N LEU A 194 17.49 -4.82 -0.62
CA LEU A 194 18.03 -3.94 -1.67
C LEU A 194 16.98 -2.92 -2.12
N TRP A 195 15.76 -3.34 -2.40
CA TRP A 195 14.68 -2.44 -2.77
C TRP A 195 14.27 -1.50 -1.64
N LYS A 196 14.21 -2.01 -0.39
CA LYS A 196 14.00 -1.15 0.79
C LYS A 196 15.07 -0.05 0.86
N ASN A 197 16.34 -0.40 0.72
CA ASN A 197 17.43 0.56 0.77
C ASN A 197 17.35 1.59 -0.38
N LYS A 198 17.00 1.15 -1.59
CA LYS A 198 16.80 2.04 -2.73
C LYS A 198 15.69 3.06 -2.46
N LEU A 199 14.55 2.62 -1.90
CA LEU A 199 13.43 3.50 -1.57
C LEU A 199 13.73 4.47 -0.42
N ASN A 200 14.62 4.10 0.50
CA ASN A 200 15.04 4.98 1.60
C ASN A 200 16.06 6.04 1.17
N ASN A 201 16.73 5.85 0.03
CA ASN A 201 17.78 6.73 -0.48
C ASN A 201 17.34 7.54 -1.73
N SER A 202 16.05 7.51 -2.06
CA SER A 202 15.48 8.22 -3.22
C SER A 202 14.80 9.53 -2.86
#